data_f6a0bb8992c49df301bdd5509a65c457
#
_entry.id   f6a0bb8992c49df301bdd5509a65c457
#
_cell.length_a   1.000
_cell.length_b   1.000
_cell.length_c   1.000
_cell.angle_alpha   90.00
_cell.angle_beta   90.00
_cell.angle_gamma   90.00
#
_symmetry.space_group_name_H-M   'P 1'
#
loop_
_entity.id
_entity.type
_entity.pdbx_description
1 polymer ?
#
loop_
_entity_poly.entity_id
_entity_poly.type
_entity_poly.pdbx_seq_one_letter_code
_entity_poly.pdbx_strand_id
1 'polypeptide(L)'
;MNHVNLIGYMTAEARHVQLEDGKQLMRFTLATKEQFLDADGIMRQRSQWHLLSAWGRWAKVVEEFGAKGVHLAIEGKLVGRFYRFGGQRRFVTEVEINDL
;
A
#
# COMPACT_ATOMS: atom_id res chain seq x y z
N MET A 1 -4.12 -16.40 10.30
CA MET A 1 -2.99 -16.00 9.43
C MET A 1 -3.28 -14.65 8.82
N ASN A 2 -2.29 -13.79 8.78
CA ASN A 2 -2.41 -12.45 8.21
C ASN A 2 -1.25 -12.25 7.23
N HIS A 3 -1.51 -12.53 5.95
CA HIS A 3 -0.49 -12.53 4.91
C HIS A 3 -1.09 -12.00 3.62
N VAL A 4 -0.40 -11.06 2.98
CA VAL A 4 -0.83 -10.42 1.74
C VAL A 4 0.30 -10.44 0.74
N ASN A 5 -0.01 -10.87 -0.48
CA ASN A 5 0.90 -10.77 -1.63
C ASN A 5 0.24 -9.92 -2.70
N LEU A 6 0.93 -8.90 -3.17
CA LEU A 6 0.44 -8.01 -4.20
C LEU A 6 1.49 -7.80 -5.28
N ILE A 7 1.06 -7.79 -6.52
CA ILE A 7 1.88 -7.39 -7.68
C ILE A 7 1.13 -6.28 -8.39
N GLY A 8 1.75 -5.12 -8.49
CA GLY A 8 1.12 -3.97 -9.09
C GLY A 8 2.09 -2.83 -9.31
N TYR A 9 1.57 -1.64 -9.44
CA TYR A 9 2.39 -0.45 -9.70
C TYR A 9 1.98 0.72 -8.79
N MET A 10 2.97 1.56 -8.48
CA MET A 10 2.74 2.76 -7.69
C MET A 10 1.96 3.79 -8.52
N THR A 11 0.93 4.37 -7.91
CA THR A 11 0.08 5.35 -8.60
C THR A 11 0.57 6.78 -8.44
N ALA A 12 1.46 7.00 -7.47
CA ALA A 12 2.05 8.31 -7.18
C ALA A 12 3.34 8.11 -6.38
N GLU A 13 4.09 9.18 -6.16
CA GLU A 13 5.25 9.17 -5.28
C GLU A 13 4.84 8.80 -3.86
N ALA A 14 5.72 8.09 -3.15
CA ALA A 14 5.52 7.76 -1.75
C ALA A 14 5.68 9.02 -0.88
N ARG A 15 4.99 9.05 0.25
CA ARG A 15 5.01 10.16 1.19
C ARG A 15 5.61 9.74 2.52
N HIS A 16 6.36 10.65 3.14
CA HIS A 16 6.76 10.50 4.53
C HIS A 16 5.57 10.84 5.42
N VAL A 17 5.31 9.96 6.38
CA VAL A 17 4.24 10.17 7.37
C VAL A 17 4.81 9.97 8.76
N GLN A 18 4.52 10.90 9.64
CA GLN A 18 4.89 10.79 11.05
C GLN A 18 3.69 10.30 11.87
N LEU A 19 3.90 9.29 12.70
CA LEU A 19 2.88 8.75 13.58
C LEU A 19 2.85 9.52 14.92
N GLU A 20 1.78 9.29 15.69
CA GLU A 20 1.59 9.94 16.99
C GLU A 20 2.74 9.69 17.97
N ASP A 21 3.39 8.52 17.88
CA ASP A 21 4.51 8.13 18.75
C ASP A 21 5.86 8.66 18.27
N GLY A 22 5.88 9.50 17.25
CA GLY A 22 7.10 10.07 16.68
C GLY A 22 7.77 9.21 15.64
N LYS A 23 7.32 8.00 15.41
CA LYS A 23 7.87 7.12 14.36
C LYS A 23 7.47 7.61 12.99
N GLN A 24 8.34 7.38 12.02
CA GLN A 24 8.11 7.76 10.62
C GLN A 24 8.02 6.53 9.73
N LEU A 25 7.16 6.62 8.73
CA LEU A 25 7.02 5.61 7.71
C LEU A 25 6.85 6.26 6.34
N MET A 26 7.07 5.46 5.30
CA MET A 26 6.69 5.82 3.94
C MET A 26 5.33 5.21 3.64
N ARG A 27 4.47 5.95 2.98
CA ARG A 27 3.12 5.55 2.66
C ARG A 27 2.84 5.80 1.20
N PHE A 28 2.25 4.82 0.51
CA PHE A 28 1.92 4.95 -0.91
C PHE A 28 0.77 4.04 -1.28
N THR A 29 0.25 4.24 -2.48
CA THR A 29 -0.83 3.43 -3.03
C THR A 29 -0.31 2.58 -4.18
N LEU A 30 -0.64 1.30 -4.15
CA LEU A 30 -0.33 0.33 -5.19
C LEU A 30 -1.61 -0.05 -5.90
N ALA A 31 -1.62 0.02 -7.23
CA ALA A 31 -2.74 -0.44 -8.03
C ALA A 31 -2.45 -1.85 -8.55
N THR A 32 -3.41 -2.75 -8.36
CA THR A 32 -3.38 -4.08 -8.93
C THR A 32 -4.51 -4.23 -9.95
N LYS A 33 -4.26 -5.01 -10.99
CA LYS A 33 -5.26 -5.32 -12.01
C LYS A 33 -5.61 -6.80 -11.92
N GLU A 34 -6.89 -7.09 -11.98
CA GLU A 34 -7.38 -8.46 -11.95
C GLU A 34 -8.46 -8.69 -12.99
N GLN A 35 -8.54 -9.93 -13.46
CA GLN A 35 -9.60 -10.35 -14.37
C GLN A 35 -10.55 -11.29 -13.63
N PHE A 36 -11.83 -11.18 -13.91
CA PHE A 36 -12.84 -12.01 -13.27
C PHE A 36 -14.01 -12.24 -14.22
N LEU A 37 -14.72 -13.35 -14.01
CA LEU A 37 -15.97 -13.63 -14.72
C LEU A 37 -17.12 -13.00 -13.93
N ASP A 38 -17.94 -12.19 -14.63
CA ASP A 38 -19.14 -11.62 -14.00
C ASP A 38 -20.28 -12.66 -13.96
N ALA A 39 -21.43 -12.25 -13.43
CA ALA A 39 -22.59 -13.11 -13.28
C ALA A 39 -23.12 -13.62 -14.62
N ASP A 40 -22.84 -12.93 -15.72
CA ASP A 40 -23.28 -13.29 -17.08
C ASP A 40 -22.22 -14.11 -17.83
N GLY A 41 -21.12 -14.50 -17.15
CA GLY A 41 -20.04 -15.27 -17.76
C GLY A 41 -19.12 -14.45 -18.65
N ILE A 42 -19.17 -13.13 -18.58
CA ILE A 42 -18.32 -12.23 -19.37
C ILE A 42 -17.06 -11.92 -18.60
N MET A 43 -15.89 -12.06 -19.27
CA MET A 43 -14.61 -11.69 -18.67
C MET A 43 -14.52 -10.19 -18.52
N ARG A 44 -14.27 -9.72 -17.29
CA ARG A 44 -14.11 -8.32 -16.96
C ARG A 44 -12.77 -8.08 -16.29
N GLN A 45 -12.29 -6.84 -16.36
CA GLN A 45 -11.07 -6.39 -15.72
C GLN A 45 -11.43 -5.28 -14.73
N ARG A 46 -10.81 -5.33 -13.55
CA ARG A 46 -10.94 -4.24 -12.58
C ARG A 46 -9.59 -3.94 -11.96
N SER A 47 -9.46 -2.71 -11.48
CA SER A 47 -8.30 -2.29 -10.71
C SER A 47 -8.71 -2.12 -9.26
N GLN A 48 -7.79 -2.48 -8.36
CA GLN A 48 -7.91 -2.26 -6.92
C GLN A 48 -6.75 -1.37 -6.49
N TRP A 49 -7.01 -0.49 -5.55
CA TRP A 49 -5.99 0.38 -4.97
C TRP A 49 -5.78 -0.03 -3.52
N HIS A 50 -4.52 -0.28 -3.18
CA HIS A 50 -4.14 -0.75 -1.85
C HIS A 50 -3.24 0.29 -1.20
N LEU A 51 -3.54 0.62 0.04
CA LEU A 51 -2.71 1.53 0.82
C LEU A 51 -1.63 0.73 1.51
N LEU A 52 -0.37 1.11 1.32
CA LEU A 52 0.80 0.40 1.84
C LEU A 52 1.63 1.31 2.72
N SER A 53 2.26 0.70 3.72
CA SER A 53 3.21 1.38 4.60
C SER A 53 4.52 0.60 4.64
N ALA A 54 5.63 1.34 4.66
CA ALA A 54 6.98 0.79 4.69
C ALA A 54 7.79 1.41 5.83
N TRP A 55 8.44 0.55 6.60
CA TRP A 55 9.24 0.92 7.77
C TRP A 55 10.70 0.55 7.56
N GLY A 56 11.59 1.21 8.32
CA GLY A 56 12.97 0.82 8.41
C GLY A 56 13.64 0.74 7.05
N ARG A 57 14.28 -0.39 6.75
CA ARG A 57 14.97 -0.58 5.48
C ARG A 57 14.03 -0.51 4.27
N TRP A 58 12.78 -0.96 4.42
CA TRP A 58 11.82 -0.90 3.33
C TRP A 58 11.39 0.52 3.01
N ALA A 59 11.31 1.38 4.03
CA ALA A 59 11.07 2.81 3.82
C ALA A 59 12.20 3.43 2.99
N LYS A 60 13.45 3.07 3.27
CA LYS A 60 14.60 3.55 2.50
C LYS A 60 14.58 3.06 1.06
N VAL A 61 14.20 1.80 0.84
CA VAL A 61 14.08 1.23 -0.50
C VAL A 61 12.99 1.97 -1.30
N VAL A 62 11.83 2.19 -0.69
CA VAL A 62 10.73 2.92 -1.34
C VAL A 62 11.13 4.37 -1.63
N GLU A 63 11.83 5.02 -0.69
CA GLU A 63 12.30 6.39 -0.89
C GLU A 63 13.26 6.50 -2.08
N GLU A 64 14.16 5.53 -2.21
CA GLU A 64 15.21 5.54 -3.24
C GLU A 64 14.71 5.09 -4.61
N PHE A 65 13.92 4.02 -4.66
CA PHE A 65 13.52 3.37 -5.91
C PHE A 65 12.04 3.54 -6.25
N GLY A 66 11.20 3.96 -5.30
CA GLY A 66 9.78 4.09 -5.51
C GLY A 66 9.43 5.39 -6.22
N ALA A 67 8.72 5.28 -7.33
CA ALA A 67 8.22 6.41 -8.08
C ALA A 67 6.92 6.01 -8.77
N LYS A 68 6.14 7.00 -9.18
CA LYS A 68 4.92 6.77 -9.95
C LYS A 68 5.22 5.87 -11.15
N GLY A 69 4.45 4.80 -11.29
CA GLY A 69 4.57 3.85 -12.40
C GLY A 69 5.50 2.68 -12.14
N VAL A 70 6.27 2.70 -11.06
CA VAL A 70 7.17 1.58 -10.72
C VAL A 70 6.35 0.35 -10.35
N HIS A 71 6.70 -0.79 -10.94
CA HIS A 71 6.08 -2.08 -10.64
C HIS A 71 6.77 -2.74 -9.47
N LEU A 72 5.97 -3.26 -8.55
CA LEU A 72 6.45 -3.88 -7.32
C LEU A 72 5.75 -5.20 -7.07
N ALA A 73 6.49 -6.17 -6.55
CA ALA A 73 5.95 -7.38 -5.94
C ALA A 73 6.14 -7.25 -4.43
N ILE A 74 5.06 -7.29 -3.69
CA ILE A 74 5.05 -6.97 -2.26
C ILE A 74 4.51 -8.15 -1.47
N GLU A 75 5.16 -8.41 -0.34
CA GLU A 75 4.69 -9.31 0.69
C GLU A 75 4.52 -8.52 1.97
N GLY A 76 3.38 -8.70 2.64
CA GLY A 76 3.08 -7.96 3.85
C GLY A 76 1.94 -8.53 4.65
N LYS A 77 1.41 -7.71 5.53
CA LYS A 77 0.26 -8.06 6.38
C LYS A 77 -0.67 -6.87 6.51
N LEU A 78 -1.93 -7.15 6.80
CA LEU A 78 -2.91 -6.10 7.09
C LEU A 78 -2.69 -5.58 8.51
N VAL A 79 -2.66 -4.27 8.66
CA VAL A 79 -2.57 -3.60 9.96
C VAL A 79 -3.57 -2.46 10.01
N GLY A 80 -4.11 -2.18 11.19
CA GLY A 80 -4.90 -1.00 11.42
C GLY A 80 -4.06 0.06 12.12
N ARG A 81 -4.13 1.30 11.66
CA ARG A 81 -3.41 2.42 12.25
C ARG A 81 -4.30 3.63 12.40
N PHE A 82 -3.98 4.45 13.37
CA PHE A 82 -4.60 5.76 13.51
C PHE A 82 -3.69 6.82 12.94
N TYR A 83 -4.26 7.70 12.13
CA TYR A 83 -3.59 8.86 11.56
C TYR A 83 -4.36 10.13 11.92
N ARG A 84 -3.67 11.26 11.98
CA ARG A 84 -4.29 12.57 12.14
C ARG A 84 -4.32 13.30 10.81
N PHE A 85 -5.53 13.73 10.44
CA PHE A 85 -5.75 14.54 9.24
C PHE A 85 -6.57 15.76 9.66
N GLY A 86 -5.98 16.95 9.53
CA GLY A 86 -6.67 18.19 9.84
C GLY A 86 -7.25 18.25 11.25
N GLY A 87 -6.53 17.71 12.24
CA GLY A 87 -6.98 17.69 13.62
C GLY A 87 -7.91 16.52 13.98
N GLN A 88 -8.30 15.72 13.02
CA GLN A 88 -9.12 14.52 13.25
C GLN A 88 -8.29 13.26 13.25
N ARG A 89 -8.63 12.35 14.15
CA ARG A 89 -8.02 11.04 14.24
C ARG A 89 -8.86 10.05 13.43
N ARG A 90 -8.21 9.35 12.47
CA ARG A 90 -8.89 8.39 11.61
C ARG A 90 -8.21 7.03 11.70
N PHE A 91 -9.02 5.98 11.71
CA PHE A 91 -8.54 4.60 11.64
C PHE A 91 -8.48 4.16 10.19
N VAL A 92 -7.33 3.61 9.79
CA VAL A 92 -7.10 3.15 8.42
C VAL A 92 -6.54 1.75 8.45
N THR A 93 -7.05 0.86 7.60
CA THR A 93 -6.47 -0.45 7.37
C THR A 93 -5.56 -0.39 6.15
N GLU A 94 -4.33 -0.85 6.31
CA GLU A 94 -3.31 -0.80 5.26
C GLU A 94 -2.48 -2.07 5.26
N VAL A 95 -1.69 -2.25 4.20
CA VAL A 95 -0.74 -3.37 4.10
C VAL A 95 0.63 -2.87 4.56
N GLU A 96 1.15 -3.46 5.62
CA GLU A 96 2.51 -3.19 6.09
C GLU A 96 3.47 -4.12 5.36
N ILE A 97 4.48 -3.55 4.70
CA ILE A 97 5.43 -4.30 3.88
C ILE A 97 6.40 -5.07 4.75
N ASN A 98 6.50 -6.39 4.51
CA ASN A 98 7.50 -7.27 5.12
C ASN A 98 8.63 -7.58 4.14
N ASP A 99 8.34 -7.57 2.85
CA ASP A 99 9.29 -7.83 1.79
C ASP A 99 8.82 -7.19 0.49
N LEU A 100 9.78 -6.92 -0.37
CA LEU A 100 9.53 -6.10 -1.54
C LEU A 100 10.53 -6.45 -2.67
#